data_72f74ed4cb516a902f93f9c4d97d62af
#
_entry.id   72f74ed4cb516a902f93f9c4d97d62af
#
_cell.length_a   1.000
_cell.length_b   1.000
_cell.length_c   1.000
_cell.angle_alpha   90.00
_cell.angle_beta   90.00
_cell.angle_gamma   90.00
#
_symmetry.space_group_name_H-M   'P 1'
#
loop_
_entity.id
_entity.type
_entity.pdbx_description
1 polymer ?
#
loop_
_entity_poly.entity_id
_entity_poly.type
_entity_poly.pdbx_seq_one_letter_code
_entity_poly.pdbx_strand_id
1 'polypeptide(L)'
;MRSRSVGLPVGIGPPDAALTKGWSGAMVKLTGGQALVQSIKREGIDTIFGLPGVQLDWAFDALYAEQDNIKVYHTRHEQATSYMADGFARATGKVGTCLIVPGPGLLNAAAGLSTAYACSSPVLCLTGQIRSDLIGVGRGELHEIPNQLEMLSSVTKWAARAMNPAEVPGLVREAFKQLRTGRPRPVALEIPPDVLQMEAEVELLDAYQAERLAPDMDAIKRAAALLAKAERPAFFVGSGIFRAEAWEELRELAEALEAPVIMSSNGRGALSDRHYLALNSIAGQRYAQNADLICAVGSRFVQPTAWWGLPESVPVVQLDVDGEEVGRNRKPTVGIVGDAKLGLAALRAEIDGAAGKRSSKEKELRALKEEVDDLLHEIQPQAAFAGAIREALPDDGIVVNESTQVGYWSSAGFPVYEPRTFIGSGYQGTLGFGYATALGVQVGMPERKVVSINGDGGFGYNIQEFSTVKAHGINVVAVVFDDGAFGNVKRIQQQSFNGRTIASTLVNPDWVKFAESFGVAGMLAKTPDELQGALKEAFASNAPALIAVPVGEMPSMWHLMRPQPARR
;
A
#
# COMPACT_ATOMS: atom_id res chain seq x y z
N MET A 1 -26.76 20.31 -20.80
CA MET A 1 -26.11 19.35 -19.90
C MET A 1 -26.64 17.97 -20.23
N ARG A 2 -25.91 17.15 -20.99
CA ARG A 2 -26.29 15.76 -21.32
C ARG A 2 -25.43 14.86 -20.47
N SER A 3 -26.04 14.11 -19.53
CA SER A 3 -25.41 13.07 -18.73
C SER A 3 -24.96 11.93 -19.65
N ARG A 4 -23.67 11.70 -19.80
CA ARG A 4 -23.14 10.46 -20.34
C ARG A 4 -23.08 9.46 -19.19
N SER A 5 -23.98 8.50 -19.18
CA SER A 5 -23.89 7.30 -18.38
C SER A 5 -22.72 6.47 -18.88
N VAL A 6 -21.64 6.41 -18.10
CA VAL A 6 -20.56 5.44 -18.30
C VAL A 6 -21.05 4.12 -17.70
N GLY A 7 -21.58 3.25 -18.55
CA GLY A 7 -21.88 1.87 -18.17
C GLY A 7 -20.57 1.12 -17.97
N LEU A 8 -20.26 0.77 -16.72
CA LEU A 8 -19.25 -0.23 -16.40
C LEU A 8 -19.78 -1.60 -16.83
N PRO A 9 -19.00 -2.48 -17.44
CA PRO A 9 -19.42 -3.83 -17.74
C PRO A 9 -19.52 -4.62 -16.44
N VAL A 10 -20.72 -4.77 -15.91
CA VAL A 10 -21.00 -5.77 -14.87
C VAL A 10 -21.06 -7.12 -15.59
N GLY A 11 -19.91 -7.78 -15.67
CA GLY A 11 -19.81 -9.15 -16.17
C GLY A 11 -20.34 -10.14 -15.13
N ILE A 12 -21.65 -10.22 -14.95
CA ILE A 12 -22.31 -11.34 -14.26
C ILE A 12 -22.70 -12.34 -15.37
N GLY A 13 -21.71 -13.09 -15.85
CA GLY A 13 -21.95 -14.30 -16.64
C GLY A 13 -21.56 -15.53 -15.81
N PRO A 14 -22.26 -16.67 -15.96
CA PRO A 14 -21.78 -17.93 -15.39
C PRO A 14 -20.36 -18.19 -15.91
N PRO A 15 -19.49 -18.87 -15.12
CA PRO A 15 -18.13 -19.16 -15.55
C PRO A 15 -18.17 -19.88 -16.90
N ASP A 16 -17.34 -19.41 -17.84
CA ASP A 16 -17.22 -19.97 -19.18
C ASP A 16 -16.99 -21.47 -19.10
N ALA A 17 -17.84 -22.26 -19.76
CA ALA A 17 -17.74 -23.72 -19.85
C ALA A 17 -16.43 -24.21 -20.50
N ALA A 18 -15.54 -23.30 -20.92
CA ALA A 18 -14.23 -23.59 -21.47
C ALA A 18 -13.15 -23.88 -20.41
N LEU A 19 -13.43 -23.67 -19.09
CA LEU A 19 -12.47 -23.88 -18.01
C LEU A 19 -12.30 -25.37 -17.59
N THR A 20 -13.03 -26.31 -18.18
CA THR A 20 -13.07 -27.71 -17.72
C THR A 20 -12.23 -28.71 -18.55
N LYS A 21 -11.37 -28.27 -19.46
CA LYS A 21 -10.51 -29.19 -20.23
C LYS A 21 -9.08 -29.23 -19.69
N GLY A 22 -8.73 -30.31 -18.95
CA GLY A 22 -7.36 -30.74 -18.78
C GLY A 22 -6.82 -30.87 -17.35
N TRP A 23 -7.63 -31.11 -16.32
CA TRP A 23 -7.15 -31.26 -14.95
C TRP A 23 -7.63 -32.58 -14.35
N SER A 24 -6.73 -33.41 -13.87
CA SER A 24 -7.02 -34.70 -13.22
C SER A 24 -6.78 -34.59 -11.70
N GLY A 25 -7.49 -33.70 -11.02
CA GLY A 25 -7.55 -33.70 -9.57
C GLY A 25 -8.51 -34.80 -9.08
N ALA A 26 -8.17 -35.52 -8.00
CA ALA A 26 -9.12 -36.44 -7.38
C ALA A 26 -10.26 -35.65 -6.74
N MET A 27 -11.50 -36.05 -6.99
CA MET A 27 -12.67 -35.53 -6.30
C MET A 27 -12.60 -35.94 -4.82
N VAL A 28 -12.81 -35.00 -3.94
CA VAL A 28 -12.78 -35.20 -2.48
C VAL A 28 -14.06 -34.60 -1.88
N LYS A 29 -14.69 -35.34 -0.99
CA LYS A 29 -15.87 -34.85 -0.27
C LYS A 29 -15.44 -33.88 0.81
N LEU A 30 -15.79 -32.60 0.67
CA LEU A 30 -15.43 -31.51 1.58
C LEU A 30 -16.65 -30.63 1.88
N THR A 31 -16.62 -29.99 3.07
CA THR A 31 -17.50 -28.85 3.34
C THR A 31 -17.01 -27.62 2.56
N GLY A 32 -17.87 -26.61 2.37
CA GLY A 32 -17.46 -25.35 1.74
C GLY A 32 -16.34 -24.64 2.49
N GLY A 33 -16.34 -24.69 3.84
CA GLY A 33 -15.26 -24.18 4.67
C GLY A 33 -13.93 -24.91 4.44
N GLN A 34 -13.95 -26.24 4.36
CA GLN A 34 -12.78 -27.04 4.03
C GLN A 34 -12.28 -26.78 2.60
N ALA A 35 -13.21 -26.69 1.63
CA ALA A 35 -12.88 -26.36 0.25
C ALA A 35 -12.18 -24.99 0.14
N LEU A 36 -12.67 -23.98 0.88
CA LEU A 36 -12.05 -22.66 0.95
C LEU A 36 -10.62 -22.73 1.52
N VAL A 37 -10.47 -23.31 2.70
CA VAL A 37 -9.18 -23.34 3.42
C VAL A 37 -8.13 -24.14 2.65
N GLN A 38 -8.51 -25.31 2.09
CA GLN A 38 -7.60 -26.12 1.27
C GLN A 38 -7.20 -25.38 -0.03
N SER A 39 -8.11 -24.64 -0.64
CA SER A 39 -7.83 -23.89 -1.87
C SER A 39 -6.88 -22.72 -1.62
N ILE A 40 -7.11 -21.90 -0.58
CA ILE A 40 -6.20 -20.77 -0.27
C ILE A 40 -4.83 -21.26 0.22
N LYS A 41 -4.76 -22.39 0.94
CA LYS A 41 -3.50 -23.03 1.34
C LYS A 41 -2.68 -23.43 0.11
N ARG A 42 -3.30 -24.05 -0.91
CA ARG A 42 -2.64 -24.40 -2.16
C ARG A 42 -2.12 -23.17 -2.91
N GLU A 43 -2.81 -22.05 -2.82
CA GLU A 43 -2.36 -20.76 -3.36
C GLU A 43 -1.23 -20.10 -2.57
N GLY A 44 -0.79 -20.72 -1.45
CA GLY A 44 0.35 -20.30 -0.64
C GLY A 44 -0.01 -19.31 0.46
N ILE A 45 -1.26 -19.25 0.89
CA ILE A 45 -1.66 -18.45 2.06
C ILE A 45 -1.25 -19.21 3.33
N ASP A 46 -0.42 -18.55 4.13
CA ASP A 46 0.09 -18.99 5.42
C ASP A 46 -0.34 -18.08 6.58
N THR A 47 -0.99 -16.95 6.27
CA THR A 47 -1.33 -15.91 7.24
C THR A 47 -2.69 -15.28 6.89
N ILE A 48 -3.57 -15.21 7.89
CA ILE A 48 -4.90 -14.58 7.78
C ILE A 48 -5.09 -13.60 8.94
N PHE A 49 -5.57 -12.39 8.63
CA PHE A 49 -6.03 -11.41 9.61
C PHE A 49 -7.54 -11.49 9.66
N GLY A 50 -8.12 -11.92 10.79
CA GLY A 50 -9.53 -12.24 10.82
C GLY A 50 -10.24 -11.84 12.10
N LEU A 51 -11.57 -11.72 12.02
CA LEU A 51 -12.43 -11.57 13.17
C LEU A 51 -13.55 -12.61 13.07
N PRO A 52 -13.64 -13.57 14.03
CA PRO A 52 -14.64 -14.62 13.97
C PRO A 52 -16.06 -14.10 14.21
N GLY A 53 -17.04 -14.81 13.68
CA GLY A 53 -18.47 -14.55 13.90
C GLY A 53 -19.32 -15.62 13.23
N VAL A 54 -20.59 -15.71 13.63
CA VAL A 54 -21.47 -16.85 13.36
C VAL A 54 -21.64 -17.25 11.89
N GLN A 55 -21.49 -16.31 10.95
CA GLN A 55 -21.54 -16.64 9.52
C GLN A 55 -20.25 -17.25 8.99
N LEU A 56 -19.19 -17.37 9.81
CA LEU A 56 -17.87 -17.87 9.43
C LEU A 56 -17.44 -19.10 10.23
N ASP A 57 -18.30 -19.62 11.12
CA ASP A 57 -17.95 -20.72 12.03
C ASP A 57 -17.33 -21.92 11.28
N TRP A 58 -17.92 -22.33 10.13
CA TRP A 58 -17.39 -23.41 9.32
C TRP A 58 -16.05 -23.11 8.63
N ALA A 59 -15.76 -21.85 8.35
CA ALA A 59 -14.46 -21.46 7.84
C ALA A 59 -13.40 -21.46 8.96
N PHE A 60 -13.74 -20.98 10.16
CA PHE A 60 -12.85 -21.00 11.31
C PHE A 60 -12.60 -22.43 11.84
N ASP A 61 -13.60 -23.31 11.80
CA ASP A 61 -13.42 -24.73 12.11
C ASP A 61 -12.43 -25.40 11.13
N ALA A 62 -12.57 -25.13 9.84
CA ALA A 62 -11.62 -25.62 8.84
C ALA A 62 -10.21 -25.02 9.01
N LEU A 63 -10.09 -23.75 9.44
CA LEU A 63 -8.80 -23.13 9.78
C LEU A 63 -8.17 -23.75 11.03
N TYR A 64 -8.98 -24.15 12.03
CA TYR A 64 -8.48 -24.86 13.20
C TYR A 64 -7.80 -26.17 12.82
N ALA A 65 -8.34 -26.91 11.85
CA ALA A 65 -7.72 -28.12 11.33
C ALA A 65 -6.38 -27.86 10.61
N GLU A 66 -6.15 -26.65 10.15
CA GLU A 66 -4.92 -26.24 9.43
C GLU A 66 -4.04 -25.25 10.22
N GLN A 67 -4.22 -25.12 11.53
CA GLN A 67 -3.54 -24.13 12.37
C GLN A 67 -2.00 -24.25 12.39
N ASP A 68 -1.45 -25.41 12.05
CA ASP A 68 -0.01 -25.62 11.91
C ASP A 68 0.55 -25.04 10.59
N ASN A 69 -0.31 -24.85 9.59
CA ASN A 69 0.04 -24.35 8.24
C ASN A 69 -0.40 -22.92 8.00
N ILE A 70 -1.54 -22.49 8.59
CA ILE A 70 -2.13 -21.17 8.42
C ILE A 70 -2.31 -20.52 9.80
N LYS A 71 -1.59 -19.42 10.04
CA LYS A 71 -1.74 -18.64 11.27
C LYS A 71 -2.84 -17.61 11.13
N VAL A 72 -3.75 -17.59 12.10
CA VAL A 72 -4.83 -16.59 12.18
C VAL A 72 -4.50 -15.58 13.26
N TYR A 73 -4.37 -14.31 12.85
CA TYR A 73 -4.21 -13.16 13.74
C TYR A 73 -5.56 -12.47 13.90
N HIS A 74 -6.18 -12.64 15.07
CA HIS A 74 -7.47 -11.99 15.32
C HIS A 74 -7.30 -10.55 15.78
N THR A 75 -8.16 -9.66 15.30
CA THR A 75 -8.20 -8.25 15.67
C THR A 75 -9.36 -7.95 16.62
N ARG A 76 -9.44 -6.70 17.08
CA ARG A 76 -10.57 -6.21 17.88
C ARG A 76 -11.60 -5.47 17.03
N HIS A 77 -11.20 -5.06 15.83
CA HIS A 77 -12.06 -4.35 14.88
C HIS A 77 -11.71 -4.78 13.46
N GLU A 78 -12.70 -4.94 12.59
CA GLU A 78 -12.50 -5.47 11.23
C GLU A 78 -11.68 -4.52 10.35
N GLN A 79 -11.71 -3.22 10.60
CA GLN A 79 -10.85 -2.26 9.92
C GLN A 79 -9.37 -2.64 10.02
N ALA A 80 -8.94 -3.12 11.19
CA ALA A 80 -7.56 -3.54 11.38
C ALA A 80 -7.20 -4.76 10.54
N THR A 81 -8.12 -5.71 10.30
CA THR A 81 -7.84 -6.90 9.46
C THR A 81 -7.39 -6.52 8.06
N SER A 82 -8.10 -5.58 7.43
CA SER A 82 -7.80 -5.14 6.07
C SER A 82 -6.55 -4.27 5.98
N TYR A 83 -6.27 -3.41 6.98
CA TYR A 83 -5.00 -2.68 7.07
C TYR A 83 -3.81 -3.58 7.33
N MET A 84 -3.95 -4.60 8.22
CA MET A 84 -2.90 -5.59 8.45
C MET A 84 -2.61 -6.39 7.18
N ALA A 85 -3.64 -6.80 6.43
CA ALA A 85 -3.48 -7.47 5.14
C ALA A 85 -2.76 -6.59 4.11
N ASP A 86 -3.08 -5.28 4.02
CA ASP A 86 -2.37 -4.33 3.17
C ASP A 86 -0.89 -4.19 3.57
N GLY A 87 -0.62 -4.00 4.87
CA GLY A 87 0.74 -3.87 5.40
C GLY A 87 1.59 -5.10 5.11
N PHE A 88 1.05 -6.29 5.39
CA PHE A 88 1.68 -7.58 5.08
C PHE A 88 2.02 -7.70 3.59
N ALA A 89 1.05 -7.40 2.72
CA ALA A 89 1.25 -7.53 1.26
C ALA A 89 2.31 -6.55 0.73
N ARG A 90 2.37 -5.33 1.28
CA ARG A 90 3.33 -4.30 0.82
C ARG A 90 4.74 -4.58 1.29
N ALA A 91 4.90 -5.06 2.52
CA ALA A 91 6.21 -5.40 3.07
C ALA A 91 6.80 -6.67 2.45
N THR A 92 5.98 -7.72 2.32
CA THR A 92 6.45 -9.04 1.87
C THR A 92 6.41 -9.24 0.36
N GLY A 93 5.53 -8.54 -0.36
CA GLY A 93 5.20 -8.82 -1.76
C GLY A 93 4.22 -9.98 -1.96
N LYS A 94 3.86 -10.70 -0.91
CA LYS A 94 2.86 -11.79 -0.93
C LYS A 94 1.43 -11.22 -0.96
N VAL A 95 0.45 -12.09 -1.12
CA VAL A 95 -0.97 -11.74 -0.96
C VAL A 95 -1.30 -11.63 0.53
N GLY A 96 -1.83 -10.46 0.94
CA GLY A 96 -2.39 -10.30 2.28
C GLY A 96 -3.84 -10.78 2.30
N THR A 97 -4.26 -11.48 3.35
CA THR A 97 -5.61 -12.05 3.41
C THR A 97 -6.34 -11.60 4.66
N CYS A 98 -7.56 -11.07 4.50
CA CYS A 98 -8.46 -10.81 5.62
C CYS A 98 -9.72 -11.67 5.53
N LEU A 99 -10.26 -12.08 6.70
CA LEU A 99 -11.48 -12.89 6.84
C LEU A 99 -12.42 -12.23 7.84
N ILE A 100 -13.60 -11.82 7.37
CA ILE A 100 -14.53 -10.95 8.11
C ILE A 100 -15.99 -11.35 7.91
N VAL A 101 -16.82 -11.09 8.92
CA VAL A 101 -18.27 -11.30 8.84
C VAL A 101 -18.93 -10.35 7.84
N PRO A 102 -20.10 -10.71 7.28
CA PRO A 102 -20.83 -9.85 6.34
C PRO A 102 -21.37 -8.57 7.01
N GLY A 103 -21.98 -7.73 6.20
CA GLY A 103 -22.68 -6.53 6.63
C GLY A 103 -21.77 -5.57 7.39
N PRO A 104 -22.01 -5.31 8.69
CA PRO A 104 -21.24 -4.33 9.48
C PRO A 104 -19.75 -4.62 9.52
N GLY A 105 -19.33 -5.90 9.62
CA GLY A 105 -17.92 -6.25 9.63
C GLY A 105 -17.23 -5.88 8.31
N LEU A 106 -17.86 -6.20 7.19
CA LEU A 106 -17.35 -5.83 5.87
C LEU A 106 -17.32 -4.31 5.68
N LEU A 107 -18.36 -3.59 6.11
CA LEU A 107 -18.40 -2.12 6.04
C LEU A 107 -17.27 -1.49 6.88
N ASN A 108 -16.97 -2.04 8.06
CA ASN A 108 -15.85 -1.62 8.88
C ASN A 108 -14.50 -1.83 8.17
N ALA A 109 -14.32 -2.93 7.45
CA ALA A 109 -13.08 -3.25 6.73
C ALA A 109 -12.90 -2.44 5.42
N ALA A 110 -13.95 -1.79 4.92
CA ALA A 110 -13.93 -1.09 3.63
C ALA A 110 -12.87 0.02 3.56
N ALA A 111 -12.55 0.69 4.68
CA ALA A 111 -11.53 1.72 4.73
C ALA A 111 -10.13 1.18 4.38
N GLY A 112 -9.75 0.03 4.96
CA GLY A 112 -8.47 -0.62 4.63
C GLY A 112 -8.46 -1.20 3.21
N LEU A 113 -9.57 -1.79 2.74
CA LEU A 113 -9.68 -2.27 1.35
C LEU A 113 -9.53 -1.12 0.35
N SER A 114 -10.16 0.05 0.60
CA SER A 114 -10.02 1.22 -0.26
C SER A 114 -8.59 1.76 -0.28
N THR A 115 -7.87 1.69 0.85
CA THR A 115 -6.46 2.05 0.94
C THR A 115 -5.59 1.08 0.15
N ALA A 116 -5.80 -0.22 0.29
CA ALA A 116 -5.12 -1.24 -0.50
C ALA A 116 -5.39 -1.08 -2.01
N TYR A 117 -6.61 -0.72 -2.40
CA TYR A 117 -6.97 -0.40 -3.79
C TYR A 117 -6.17 0.80 -4.31
N ALA A 118 -6.09 1.87 -3.51
CA ALA A 118 -5.33 3.07 -3.84
C ALA A 118 -3.82 2.80 -4.00
N CYS A 119 -3.28 1.91 -3.17
CA CYS A 119 -1.86 1.55 -3.14
C CYS A 119 -1.51 0.41 -4.13
N SER A 120 -2.49 -0.11 -4.87
CA SER A 120 -2.29 -1.26 -5.77
C SER A 120 -1.74 -2.48 -5.02
N SER A 121 -2.35 -2.81 -3.89
CA SER A 121 -1.94 -3.88 -2.99
C SER A 121 -2.75 -5.16 -3.24
N PRO A 122 -2.12 -6.34 -3.38
CA PRO A 122 -2.82 -7.60 -3.57
C PRO A 122 -3.40 -8.08 -2.24
N VAL A 123 -4.64 -7.73 -1.96
CA VAL A 123 -5.36 -8.16 -0.77
C VAL A 123 -6.53 -9.07 -1.16
N LEU A 124 -6.59 -10.26 -0.57
CA LEU A 124 -7.72 -11.16 -0.64
C LEU A 124 -8.65 -10.89 0.54
N CYS A 125 -9.84 -10.40 0.26
CA CYS A 125 -10.91 -10.24 1.24
C CYS A 125 -11.86 -11.45 1.16
N LEU A 126 -11.84 -12.28 2.19
CA LEU A 126 -12.80 -13.36 2.38
C LEU A 126 -13.89 -12.87 3.33
N THR A 127 -15.15 -13.01 2.96
CA THR A 127 -16.26 -12.57 3.80
C THR A 127 -17.41 -13.58 3.80
N GLY A 128 -18.12 -13.62 4.91
CA GLY A 128 -19.40 -14.32 4.98
C GLY A 128 -20.50 -13.60 4.20
N GLN A 129 -21.68 -14.18 4.25
CA GLN A 129 -22.95 -13.62 3.77
C GLN A 129 -24.06 -14.11 4.71
N ILE A 130 -25.28 -13.59 4.58
CA ILE A 130 -26.48 -14.23 5.13
C ILE A 130 -26.75 -15.54 4.37
N ARG A 131 -27.66 -16.37 4.89
CA ARG A 131 -28.05 -17.63 4.21
C ARG A 131 -28.39 -17.40 2.74
N SER A 132 -27.95 -18.32 1.90
CA SER A 132 -28.07 -18.20 0.44
C SER A 132 -29.50 -18.02 -0.07
N ASP A 133 -30.45 -18.70 0.56
CA ASP A 133 -31.89 -18.66 0.22
C ASP A 133 -32.58 -17.34 0.65
N LEU A 134 -31.92 -16.51 1.46
CA LEU A 134 -32.47 -15.25 1.97
C LEU A 134 -31.85 -14.01 1.32
N ILE A 135 -30.82 -14.19 0.52
CA ILE A 135 -30.15 -13.07 -0.18
C ILE A 135 -31.15 -12.38 -1.13
N GLY A 136 -31.33 -11.08 -0.94
CA GLY A 136 -32.23 -10.26 -1.74
C GLY A 136 -33.69 -10.33 -1.31
N VAL A 137 -34.04 -11.10 -0.28
CA VAL A 137 -35.42 -11.15 0.27
C VAL A 137 -35.74 -9.92 1.11
N GLY A 138 -34.74 -9.36 1.80
CA GLY A 138 -34.92 -8.17 2.67
C GLY A 138 -35.69 -8.49 3.93
N ARG A 139 -35.45 -9.64 4.55
CA ARG A 139 -36.19 -10.12 5.72
C ARG A 139 -35.70 -9.52 7.03
N GLY A 140 -34.51 -8.91 7.04
CA GLY A 140 -33.85 -8.39 8.25
C GLY A 140 -33.05 -9.46 8.98
N GLU A 141 -32.30 -10.27 8.26
CA GLU A 141 -31.37 -11.25 8.82
C GLU A 141 -30.19 -10.58 9.51
N LEU A 142 -29.59 -11.27 10.47
CA LEU A 142 -28.39 -10.79 11.16
C LEU A 142 -27.29 -10.49 10.12
N HIS A 143 -26.77 -9.25 10.14
CA HIS A 143 -25.74 -8.75 9.22
C HIS A 143 -26.18 -8.57 7.75
N GLU A 144 -27.48 -8.61 7.48
CA GLU A 144 -27.98 -8.34 6.14
C GLU A 144 -27.73 -6.91 5.72
N ILE A 145 -27.17 -6.71 4.53
CA ILE A 145 -27.16 -5.43 3.80
C ILE A 145 -27.70 -5.65 2.40
N PRO A 146 -28.35 -4.65 1.77
CA PRO A 146 -29.13 -4.86 0.54
C PRO A 146 -28.33 -5.45 -0.62
N ASN A 147 -27.09 -5.02 -0.82
CA ASN A 147 -26.27 -5.49 -1.94
C ASN A 147 -24.76 -5.51 -1.56
N GLN A 148 -24.36 -6.57 -0.86
CA GLN A 148 -22.99 -6.71 -0.38
C GLN A 148 -21.97 -6.84 -1.52
N LEU A 149 -22.31 -7.59 -2.56
CA LEU A 149 -21.40 -7.81 -3.70
C LEU A 149 -21.14 -6.51 -4.49
N GLU A 150 -22.14 -5.66 -4.65
CA GLU A 150 -21.98 -4.35 -5.30
C GLU A 150 -21.12 -3.41 -4.45
N MET A 151 -21.29 -3.42 -3.12
CA MET A 151 -20.42 -2.66 -2.21
C MET A 151 -18.97 -3.12 -2.33
N LEU A 152 -18.70 -4.42 -2.33
CA LEU A 152 -17.38 -4.99 -2.55
C LEU A 152 -16.77 -4.52 -3.88
N SER A 153 -17.56 -4.52 -4.96
CA SER A 153 -17.10 -4.08 -6.29
C SER A 153 -16.65 -2.63 -6.33
N SER A 154 -17.08 -1.79 -5.39
CA SER A 154 -16.65 -0.38 -5.30
C SER A 154 -15.25 -0.21 -4.70
N VAL A 155 -14.74 -1.18 -3.94
CA VAL A 155 -13.45 -1.13 -3.24
C VAL A 155 -12.49 -2.25 -3.64
N THR A 156 -12.87 -3.08 -4.61
CA THR A 156 -12.07 -4.20 -5.11
C THR A 156 -11.98 -4.19 -6.63
N LYS A 157 -11.00 -4.88 -7.17
CA LYS A 157 -10.83 -5.09 -8.62
C LYS A 157 -11.80 -6.14 -9.17
N TRP A 158 -12.14 -7.10 -8.33
CA TRP A 158 -12.99 -8.22 -8.66
C TRP A 158 -13.68 -8.72 -7.38
N ALA A 159 -14.92 -9.12 -7.50
CA ALA A 159 -15.67 -9.72 -6.41
C ALA A 159 -16.59 -10.81 -6.95
N ALA A 160 -16.73 -11.89 -6.19
CA ALA A 160 -17.64 -12.99 -6.53
C ALA A 160 -18.30 -13.59 -5.27
N ARG A 161 -19.34 -14.40 -5.52
CA ARG A 161 -20.04 -15.18 -4.50
C ARG A 161 -20.02 -16.65 -4.89
N ALA A 162 -19.65 -17.52 -3.95
CA ALA A 162 -19.82 -18.96 -4.10
C ALA A 162 -21.21 -19.38 -3.59
N MET A 163 -21.95 -20.11 -4.38
CA MET A 163 -23.28 -20.64 -4.04
C MET A 163 -23.27 -22.16 -3.85
N ASN A 164 -22.13 -22.81 -4.10
CA ASN A 164 -21.94 -24.25 -3.93
C ASN A 164 -20.48 -24.52 -3.53
N PRO A 165 -20.19 -25.46 -2.62
CA PRO A 165 -18.81 -25.83 -2.26
C PRO A 165 -17.93 -26.23 -3.47
N ALA A 166 -18.50 -26.86 -4.48
CA ALA A 166 -17.77 -27.26 -5.70
C ALA A 166 -17.27 -26.07 -6.55
N GLU A 167 -17.87 -24.87 -6.39
CA GLU A 167 -17.44 -23.64 -7.08
C GLU A 167 -16.23 -22.99 -6.40
N VAL A 168 -16.03 -23.26 -5.09
CA VAL A 168 -15.05 -22.53 -4.26
C VAL A 168 -13.63 -22.62 -4.82
N PRO A 169 -13.07 -23.79 -5.21
CA PRO A 169 -11.71 -23.85 -5.74
C PRO A 169 -11.53 -23.04 -7.02
N GLY A 170 -12.52 -23.08 -7.93
CA GLY A 170 -12.50 -22.30 -9.16
C GLY A 170 -12.51 -20.79 -8.91
N LEU A 171 -13.35 -20.33 -7.98
CA LEU A 171 -13.44 -18.91 -7.60
C LEU A 171 -12.18 -18.44 -6.84
N VAL A 172 -11.61 -19.26 -5.95
CA VAL A 172 -10.33 -18.97 -5.31
C VAL A 172 -9.23 -18.82 -6.35
N ARG A 173 -9.14 -19.76 -7.30
CA ARG A 173 -8.15 -19.70 -8.37
C ARG A 173 -8.32 -18.46 -9.25
N GLU A 174 -9.57 -18.06 -9.59
CA GLU A 174 -9.83 -16.82 -10.33
C GLU A 174 -9.45 -15.59 -9.50
N ALA A 175 -9.73 -15.56 -8.19
CA ALA A 175 -9.29 -14.51 -7.29
C ALA A 175 -7.76 -14.33 -7.33
N PHE A 176 -7.00 -15.43 -7.29
CA PHE A 176 -5.54 -15.38 -7.38
C PHE A 176 -5.03 -14.99 -8.77
N LYS A 177 -5.73 -15.35 -9.83
CA LYS A 177 -5.45 -14.84 -11.17
C LYS A 177 -5.61 -13.31 -11.20
N GLN A 178 -6.70 -12.77 -10.64
CA GLN A 178 -6.92 -11.34 -10.56
C GLN A 178 -5.87 -10.62 -9.70
N LEU A 179 -5.41 -11.22 -8.61
CA LEU A 179 -4.37 -10.67 -7.74
C LEU A 179 -2.99 -10.63 -8.39
N ARG A 180 -2.65 -11.65 -9.20
CA ARG A 180 -1.31 -11.86 -9.76
C ARG A 180 -1.13 -11.34 -11.19
N THR A 181 -2.23 -10.98 -11.91
CA THR A 181 -2.16 -10.47 -13.29
C THR A 181 -2.54 -9.02 -13.40
N GLY A 182 -1.90 -8.29 -14.30
CA GLY A 182 -2.11 -6.87 -14.51
C GLY A 182 -1.80 -6.06 -13.25
N ARG A 183 -2.53 -4.97 -13.03
CA ARG A 183 -2.40 -4.15 -11.83
C ARG A 183 -2.98 -4.86 -10.61
N PRO A 184 -2.17 -5.14 -9.57
CA PRO A 184 -2.68 -5.75 -8.34
C PRO A 184 -3.57 -4.75 -7.60
N ARG A 185 -4.69 -5.26 -7.09
CA ARG A 185 -5.67 -4.53 -6.26
C ARG A 185 -6.41 -5.56 -5.40
N PRO A 186 -7.13 -5.15 -4.35
CA PRO A 186 -7.95 -6.08 -3.59
C PRO A 186 -8.95 -6.82 -4.47
N VAL A 187 -9.20 -8.06 -4.09
CA VAL A 187 -10.29 -8.89 -4.62
C VAL A 187 -11.10 -9.45 -3.47
N ALA A 188 -12.35 -9.81 -3.72
CA ALA A 188 -13.21 -10.34 -2.67
C ALA A 188 -13.93 -11.61 -3.11
N LEU A 189 -14.09 -12.53 -2.16
CA LEU A 189 -14.94 -13.71 -2.29
C LEU A 189 -15.85 -13.80 -1.07
N GLU A 190 -17.17 -13.76 -1.31
CA GLU A 190 -18.16 -13.98 -0.27
C GLU A 190 -18.77 -15.38 -0.36
N ILE A 191 -19.00 -16.00 0.81
CA ILE A 191 -19.54 -17.35 0.91
C ILE A 191 -20.62 -17.38 2.00
N PRO A 192 -21.88 -17.73 1.66
CA PRO A 192 -22.94 -17.89 2.65
C PRO A 192 -22.65 -19.00 3.66
N PRO A 193 -23.15 -18.89 4.92
CA PRO A 193 -22.87 -19.85 5.99
C PRO A 193 -23.40 -21.26 5.69
N ASP A 194 -24.54 -21.38 5.03
CA ASP A 194 -25.09 -22.66 4.60
C ASP A 194 -24.25 -23.31 3.49
N VAL A 195 -23.63 -22.52 2.61
CA VAL A 195 -22.67 -23.03 1.62
C VAL A 195 -21.36 -23.45 2.31
N LEU A 196 -20.86 -22.68 3.30
CA LEU A 196 -19.69 -23.10 4.09
C LEU A 196 -19.92 -24.41 4.84
N GLN A 197 -21.16 -24.69 5.28
CA GLN A 197 -21.57 -25.91 5.96
C GLN A 197 -21.78 -27.09 5.00
N MET A 198 -22.33 -26.83 3.81
CA MET A 198 -22.72 -27.85 2.83
C MET A 198 -21.52 -28.71 2.42
N GLU A 199 -21.74 -30.03 2.31
CA GLU A 199 -20.77 -30.98 1.74
C GLU A 199 -21.02 -31.19 0.25
N ALA A 200 -19.96 -31.27 -0.54
CA ALA A 200 -20.00 -31.65 -1.94
C ALA A 200 -18.72 -32.41 -2.35
N GLU A 201 -18.77 -33.09 -3.50
CA GLU A 201 -17.58 -33.55 -4.20
C GLU A 201 -16.86 -32.34 -4.80
N VAL A 202 -15.62 -32.08 -4.39
CA VAL A 202 -14.83 -30.91 -4.72
C VAL A 202 -13.55 -31.33 -5.41
N GLU A 203 -13.26 -30.69 -6.54
CA GLU A 203 -11.94 -30.79 -7.20
C GLU A 203 -11.04 -29.63 -6.72
N LEU A 204 -10.00 -29.97 -5.95
CA LEU A 204 -9.01 -28.98 -5.51
C LEU A 204 -8.01 -28.68 -6.64
N LEU A 205 -7.91 -27.42 -7.00
CA LEU A 205 -7.05 -26.95 -8.09
C LEU A 205 -5.63 -26.61 -7.62
N ASP A 206 -4.65 -26.71 -8.50
CA ASP A 206 -3.30 -26.24 -8.24
C ASP A 206 -3.23 -24.72 -8.25
N ALA A 207 -2.20 -24.16 -7.59
CA ALA A 207 -1.97 -22.72 -7.51
C ALA A 207 -1.90 -22.08 -8.89
N TYR A 208 -2.55 -20.91 -9.03
CA TYR A 208 -2.45 -20.14 -10.26
C TYR A 208 -1.03 -19.60 -10.46
N GLN A 209 -0.43 -19.92 -11.58
CA GLN A 209 0.89 -19.41 -11.97
C GLN A 209 0.69 -18.24 -12.96
N ALA A 210 1.15 -17.05 -12.57
CA ALA A 210 1.09 -15.88 -13.42
C ALA A 210 2.37 -15.73 -14.24
N GLU A 211 2.20 -15.45 -15.53
CA GLU A 211 3.30 -15.02 -16.39
C GLU A 211 3.43 -13.50 -16.33
N ARG A 212 4.68 -12.99 -16.36
CA ARG A 212 4.93 -11.55 -16.48
C ARG A 212 4.49 -11.07 -17.86
N LEU A 213 3.80 -9.95 -17.91
CA LEU A 213 3.34 -9.36 -19.17
C LEU A 213 4.52 -8.84 -19.98
N ALA A 214 4.81 -9.48 -21.11
CA ALA A 214 5.86 -9.04 -22.03
C ALA A 214 5.53 -7.64 -22.59
N PRO A 215 6.51 -6.70 -22.66
CA PRO A 215 6.31 -5.39 -23.25
C PRO A 215 6.23 -5.45 -24.77
N ASP A 216 5.55 -4.48 -25.38
CA ASP A 216 5.63 -4.26 -26.84
C ASP A 216 7.05 -3.83 -27.25
N MET A 217 7.75 -4.69 -27.99
CA MET A 217 9.15 -4.45 -28.39
C MET A 217 9.31 -3.30 -29.38
N ASP A 218 8.30 -2.97 -30.19
CA ASP A 218 8.37 -1.79 -31.06
C ASP A 218 8.24 -0.50 -30.25
N ALA A 219 7.43 -0.49 -29.21
CA ALA A 219 7.37 0.61 -28.24
C ALA A 219 8.68 0.72 -27.45
N ILE A 220 9.30 -0.40 -27.03
CA ILE A 220 10.62 -0.43 -26.38
C ILE A 220 11.69 0.23 -27.28
N LYS A 221 11.79 -0.13 -28.56
CA LYS A 221 12.76 0.45 -29.50
C LYS A 221 12.55 1.96 -29.67
N ARG A 222 11.30 2.41 -29.82
CA ARG A 222 10.99 3.85 -29.91
C ARG A 222 11.37 4.59 -28.63
N ALA A 223 11.08 4.03 -27.46
CA ALA A 223 11.42 4.61 -26.17
C ALA A 223 12.94 4.65 -25.95
N ALA A 224 13.66 3.58 -26.27
CA ALA A 224 15.11 3.50 -26.19
C ALA A 224 15.79 4.55 -27.09
N ALA A 225 15.28 4.76 -28.31
CA ALA A 225 15.79 5.80 -29.21
C ALA A 225 15.60 7.23 -28.66
N LEU A 226 14.51 7.49 -27.92
CA LEU A 226 14.31 8.77 -27.23
C LEU A 226 15.26 8.91 -26.04
N LEU A 227 15.38 7.88 -25.20
CA LEU A 227 16.28 7.87 -24.04
C LEU A 227 17.75 8.03 -24.43
N ALA A 228 18.17 7.39 -25.52
CA ALA A 228 19.54 7.49 -26.02
C ALA A 228 19.89 8.92 -26.49
N LYS A 229 18.93 9.67 -27.01
CA LYS A 229 19.12 11.05 -27.53
C LYS A 229 18.99 12.10 -26.42
N ALA A 230 18.26 11.82 -25.34
CA ALA A 230 17.99 12.78 -24.29
C ALA A 230 19.31 13.15 -23.56
N GLU A 231 19.57 14.42 -23.36
CA GLU A 231 20.75 14.92 -22.64
C GLU A 231 20.49 14.99 -21.11
N ARG A 232 19.24 15.25 -20.75
CA ARG A 232 18.80 15.37 -19.35
C ARG A 232 17.56 14.49 -19.05
N PRO A 233 17.65 13.17 -19.28
CA PRO A 233 16.55 12.28 -18.92
C PRO A 233 16.38 12.16 -17.42
N ALA A 234 15.16 11.82 -16.97
CA ALA A 234 14.87 11.43 -15.59
C ALA A 234 13.87 10.27 -15.56
N PHE A 235 13.97 9.42 -14.56
CA PHE A 235 12.94 8.44 -14.22
C PHE A 235 12.00 9.01 -13.16
N PHE A 236 10.70 8.80 -13.30
CA PHE A 236 9.70 9.05 -12.26
C PHE A 236 9.05 7.73 -11.89
N VAL A 237 9.27 7.26 -10.65
CA VAL A 237 8.89 5.90 -10.27
C VAL A 237 7.81 5.86 -9.19
N GLY A 238 6.88 4.92 -9.34
CA GLY A 238 5.83 4.63 -8.38
C GLY A 238 5.97 3.25 -7.74
N SER A 239 4.92 2.81 -7.03
CA SER A 239 4.89 1.50 -6.36
C SER A 239 4.93 0.31 -7.31
N GLY A 240 4.68 0.50 -8.61
CA GLY A 240 4.78 -0.56 -9.63
C GLY A 240 6.17 -1.19 -9.70
N ILE A 241 7.21 -0.42 -9.35
CA ILE A 241 8.59 -0.93 -9.30
C ILE A 241 8.75 -2.07 -8.27
N PHE A 242 8.07 -1.97 -7.11
CA PHE A 242 8.12 -3.00 -6.08
C PHE A 242 7.29 -4.23 -6.45
N ARG A 243 6.19 -4.04 -7.18
CA ARG A 243 5.36 -5.16 -7.64
C ARG A 243 6.06 -6.00 -8.70
N ALA A 244 6.79 -5.34 -9.57
CA ALA A 244 7.61 -6.01 -10.58
C ALA A 244 8.96 -6.52 -10.03
N GLU A 245 9.37 -6.11 -8.80
CA GLU A 245 10.70 -6.36 -8.24
C GLU A 245 11.81 -5.88 -9.18
N ALA A 246 11.64 -4.67 -9.71
CA ALA A 246 12.42 -4.13 -10.83
C ALA A 246 13.40 -3.02 -10.41
N TRP A 247 13.78 -2.96 -9.13
CA TRP A 247 14.68 -1.91 -8.60
C TRP A 247 16.11 -2.06 -9.09
N GLU A 248 16.60 -3.28 -9.34
CA GLU A 248 17.95 -3.48 -9.89
C GLU A 248 18.01 -3.08 -11.37
N GLU A 249 17.04 -3.48 -12.19
CA GLU A 249 16.94 -3.10 -13.59
C GLU A 249 16.78 -1.58 -13.73
N LEU A 250 16.04 -0.94 -12.80
CA LEU A 250 15.93 0.51 -12.73
C LEU A 250 17.28 1.15 -12.42
N ARG A 251 18.02 0.67 -11.43
CA ARG A 251 19.34 1.18 -11.05
C ARG A 251 20.32 1.10 -12.22
N GLU A 252 20.45 -0.08 -12.82
CA GLU A 252 21.35 -0.32 -13.94
C GLU A 252 21.07 0.60 -15.14
N LEU A 253 19.78 0.79 -15.49
CA LEU A 253 19.38 1.68 -16.56
C LEU A 253 19.61 3.15 -16.20
N ALA A 254 19.33 3.56 -14.97
CA ALA A 254 19.56 4.92 -14.48
C ALA A 254 21.05 5.27 -14.47
N GLU A 255 21.92 4.38 -14.01
CA GLU A 255 23.38 4.53 -14.03
C GLU A 255 23.93 4.65 -15.47
N ALA A 256 23.46 3.79 -16.38
CA ALA A 256 23.88 3.83 -17.77
C ALA A 256 23.52 5.14 -18.49
N LEU A 257 22.40 5.74 -18.11
CA LEU A 257 21.91 6.98 -18.69
C LEU A 257 22.32 8.23 -17.89
N GLU A 258 23.01 8.10 -16.74
CA GLU A 258 23.24 9.19 -15.78
C GLU A 258 21.93 9.95 -15.49
N ALA A 259 20.82 9.23 -15.37
CA ALA A 259 19.47 9.74 -15.24
C ALA A 259 19.00 9.64 -13.79
N PRO A 260 18.66 10.74 -13.11
CA PRO A 260 18.16 10.65 -11.75
C PRO A 260 16.82 9.91 -11.69
N VAL A 261 16.62 9.21 -10.56
CA VAL A 261 15.40 8.48 -10.21
C VAL A 261 14.62 9.31 -9.21
N ILE A 262 13.53 9.89 -9.67
CA ILE A 262 12.61 10.68 -8.86
C ILE A 262 11.56 9.73 -8.28
N MET A 263 11.56 9.57 -6.97
CA MET A 263 10.70 8.64 -6.28
C MET A 263 9.43 9.34 -5.77
N SER A 264 8.25 8.88 -6.22
CA SER A 264 6.98 9.29 -5.59
C SER A 264 6.90 8.78 -4.15
N SER A 265 5.97 9.29 -3.33
CA SER A 265 5.83 8.84 -1.93
C SER A 265 5.72 7.31 -1.79
N ASN A 266 5.04 6.63 -2.71
CA ASN A 266 4.93 5.17 -2.73
C ASN A 266 6.03 4.47 -3.56
N GLY A 267 6.97 5.23 -4.13
CA GLY A 267 8.15 4.73 -4.82
C GLY A 267 9.44 4.85 -4.01
N ARG A 268 9.38 5.42 -2.78
CA ARG A 268 10.54 5.60 -1.90
C ARG A 268 11.22 4.27 -1.61
N GLY A 269 12.55 4.24 -1.75
CA GLY A 269 13.35 3.03 -1.64
C GLY A 269 13.52 2.24 -2.95
N ALA A 270 12.94 2.69 -4.07
CA ALA A 270 13.23 2.09 -5.38
C ALA A 270 14.72 2.24 -5.78
N LEU A 271 15.36 3.29 -5.30
CA LEU A 271 16.81 3.48 -5.30
C LEU A 271 17.19 4.03 -3.93
N SER A 272 18.25 3.51 -3.33
CA SER A 272 18.73 3.96 -2.01
C SER A 272 18.99 5.48 -2.01
N ASP A 273 18.52 6.20 -1.00
CA ASP A 273 18.77 7.64 -0.88
C ASP A 273 20.26 7.99 -0.71
N ARG A 274 21.14 6.99 -0.43
CA ARG A 274 22.60 7.16 -0.46
C ARG A 274 23.16 7.29 -1.87
N HIS A 275 22.43 6.82 -2.89
CA HIS A 275 22.83 6.92 -4.28
C HIS A 275 22.67 8.35 -4.80
N TYR A 276 23.66 8.86 -5.55
CA TYR A 276 23.60 10.23 -6.05
C TYR A 276 22.46 10.48 -7.06
N LEU A 277 22.04 9.46 -7.79
CA LEU A 277 20.89 9.52 -8.71
C LEU A 277 19.54 9.48 -8.00
N ALA A 278 19.47 9.14 -6.72
CA ALA A 278 18.19 9.09 -5.99
C ALA A 278 17.73 10.51 -5.62
N LEU A 279 16.54 10.90 -6.09
CA LEU A 279 15.92 12.17 -5.78
C LEU A 279 14.56 11.97 -5.10
N ASN A 280 14.33 12.70 -4.01
CA ASN A 280 13.01 12.85 -3.42
C ASN A 280 12.09 13.72 -4.32
N SER A 281 10.82 13.86 -3.95
CA SER A 281 9.84 14.59 -4.77
C SER A 281 10.17 16.08 -4.93
N ILE A 282 10.83 16.72 -3.97
CA ILE A 282 11.18 18.15 -4.00
C ILE A 282 12.39 18.39 -4.93
N ALA A 283 13.46 17.63 -4.75
CA ALA A 283 14.63 17.67 -5.63
C ALA A 283 14.25 17.26 -7.07
N GLY A 284 13.39 16.23 -7.18
CA GLY A 284 12.86 15.77 -8.46
C GLY A 284 12.05 16.81 -9.19
N GLN A 285 11.22 17.58 -8.50
CA GLN A 285 10.48 18.69 -9.08
C GLN A 285 11.42 19.75 -9.67
N ARG A 286 12.49 20.12 -8.96
CA ARG A 286 13.47 21.10 -9.43
C ARG A 286 14.23 20.59 -10.64
N TYR A 287 14.68 19.33 -10.61
CA TYR A 287 15.36 18.72 -11.76
C TYR A 287 14.45 18.64 -12.99
N ALA A 288 13.18 18.25 -12.80
CA ALA A 288 12.21 18.05 -13.88
C ALA A 288 11.92 19.33 -14.70
N GLN A 289 12.11 20.52 -14.13
CA GLN A 289 11.94 21.79 -14.87
C GLN A 289 12.93 21.94 -16.03
N ASN A 290 14.08 21.28 -15.97
CA ASN A 290 15.12 21.31 -16.99
C ASN A 290 15.34 19.94 -17.67
N ALA A 291 14.46 18.97 -17.39
CA ALA A 291 14.51 17.66 -18.04
C ALA A 291 14.02 17.76 -19.49
N ASP A 292 14.68 17.04 -20.39
CA ASP A 292 14.31 16.95 -21.81
C ASP A 292 13.53 15.65 -22.12
N LEU A 293 13.46 14.72 -21.16
CA LEU A 293 12.65 13.50 -21.24
C LEU A 293 12.36 12.98 -19.82
N ILE A 294 11.14 12.53 -19.58
CA ILE A 294 10.80 11.78 -18.35
C ILE A 294 10.29 10.39 -18.71
N CYS A 295 10.89 9.37 -18.11
CA CYS A 295 10.42 8.00 -18.16
C CYS A 295 9.63 7.67 -16.87
N ALA A 296 8.31 7.60 -16.96
CA ALA A 296 7.44 7.23 -15.86
C ALA A 296 7.28 5.71 -15.80
N VAL A 297 7.61 5.09 -14.66
CA VAL A 297 7.58 3.62 -14.49
C VAL A 297 6.70 3.24 -13.32
N GLY A 298 5.67 2.42 -13.58
CA GLY A 298 4.76 1.90 -12.58
C GLY A 298 4.11 3.00 -11.73
N SER A 299 3.70 4.10 -12.37
CA SER A 299 3.20 5.31 -11.73
C SER A 299 2.08 5.97 -12.52
N ARG A 300 1.07 6.49 -11.79
CA ARG A 300 0.00 7.32 -12.37
C ARG A 300 0.48 8.68 -12.88
N PHE A 301 1.70 9.07 -12.59
CA PHE A 301 2.32 10.32 -13.04
C PHE A 301 1.53 11.58 -12.64
N VAL A 302 0.87 11.57 -11.48
CA VAL A 302 -0.01 12.67 -11.02
C VAL A 302 0.79 13.89 -10.58
N GLN A 303 1.84 13.72 -9.76
CA GLN A 303 2.59 14.85 -9.22
C GLN A 303 3.21 15.74 -10.31
N PRO A 304 3.93 15.19 -11.32
CA PRO A 304 4.48 16.01 -12.38
C PRO A 304 3.43 16.76 -13.20
N THR A 305 2.27 16.15 -13.44
CA THR A 305 1.22 16.73 -14.27
C THR A 305 0.35 17.74 -13.53
N ALA A 306 -0.07 17.42 -12.29
CA ALA A 306 -1.04 18.24 -11.54
C ALA A 306 -0.39 19.29 -10.64
N TRP A 307 0.83 19.04 -10.15
CA TRP A 307 1.41 19.88 -9.09
C TRP A 307 2.71 20.59 -9.46
N TRP A 308 3.53 20.00 -10.35
CA TRP A 308 4.84 20.56 -10.66
C TRP A 308 4.86 21.53 -11.83
N GLY A 309 3.77 21.60 -12.61
CA GLY A 309 3.71 22.43 -13.81
C GLY A 309 4.69 21.98 -14.87
N LEU A 310 4.93 20.67 -15.00
CA LEU A 310 5.80 20.12 -16.01
C LEU A 310 5.32 20.54 -17.41
N PRO A 311 6.17 21.25 -18.22
CA PRO A 311 5.77 21.74 -19.53
C PRO A 311 5.27 20.62 -20.46
N GLU A 312 4.20 20.89 -21.22
CA GLU A 312 3.65 19.91 -22.17
C GLU A 312 4.64 19.50 -23.26
N SER A 313 5.61 20.37 -23.56
CA SER A 313 6.68 20.10 -24.54
C SER A 313 7.67 19.02 -24.10
N VAL A 314 7.78 18.72 -22.80
CA VAL A 314 8.66 17.65 -22.31
C VAL A 314 8.09 16.29 -22.71
N PRO A 315 8.79 15.51 -23.56
CA PRO A 315 8.34 14.18 -23.94
C PRO A 315 8.30 13.23 -22.74
N VAL A 316 7.33 12.32 -22.75
CA VAL A 316 7.15 11.31 -21.69
C VAL A 316 7.13 9.93 -22.31
N VAL A 317 7.94 9.03 -21.78
CA VAL A 317 7.81 7.59 -21.94
C VAL A 317 7.07 7.08 -20.71
N GLN A 318 6.03 6.28 -20.88
CA GLN A 318 5.30 5.69 -19.75
C GLN A 318 5.26 4.17 -19.86
N LEU A 319 5.83 3.48 -18.87
CA LEU A 319 5.81 2.02 -18.74
C LEU A 319 4.90 1.64 -17.57
N ASP A 320 3.83 0.92 -17.85
CA ASP A 320 2.91 0.43 -16.83
C ASP A 320 2.34 -0.93 -17.25
N VAL A 321 2.02 -1.78 -16.26
CA VAL A 321 1.37 -3.08 -16.49
C VAL A 321 -0.12 -2.92 -16.82
N ASP A 322 -0.70 -1.77 -16.45
CA ASP A 322 -2.11 -1.44 -16.68
C ASP A 322 -2.24 -0.50 -17.87
N GLY A 323 -2.74 -1.03 -18.99
CA GLY A 323 -2.94 -0.24 -20.21
C GLY A 323 -3.89 0.95 -20.04
N GLU A 324 -4.81 0.90 -19.06
CA GLU A 324 -5.70 2.02 -18.75
C GLU A 324 -4.99 3.19 -18.06
N GLU A 325 -3.89 2.93 -17.37
CA GLU A 325 -3.09 3.98 -16.72
C GLU A 325 -2.17 4.69 -17.72
N VAL A 326 -1.80 4.04 -18.82
CA VAL A 326 -0.97 4.64 -19.86
C VAL A 326 -1.74 5.76 -20.57
N GLY A 327 -1.31 6.99 -20.34
CA GLY A 327 -1.95 8.18 -20.92
C GLY A 327 -3.12 8.77 -20.11
N ARG A 328 -3.52 8.19 -19.00
CA ARG A 328 -4.65 8.66 -18.18
C ARG A 328 -4.49 10.11 -17.71
N ASN A 329 -3.33 10.45 -17.15
CA ASN A 329 -3.06 11.78 -16.62
C ASN A 329 -2.30 12.68 -17.59
N ARG A 330 -1.52 12.09 -18.49
CA ARG A 330 -0.77 12.79 -19.53
C ARG A 330 -0.54 11.84 -20.69
N LYS A 331 -0.87 12.28 -21.91
CA LYS A 331 -0.59 11.52 -23.14
C LYS A 331 0.93 11.35 -23.29
N PRO A 332 1.47 10.12 -23.27
CA PRO A 332 2.89 9.90 -23.44
C PRO A 332 3.30 10.02 -24.92
N THR A 333 4.56 10.36 -25.17
CA THR A 333 5.18 10.26 -26.49
C THR A 333 5.30 8.80 -26.91
N VAL A 334 5.67 7.93 -25.95
CA VAL A 334 5.65 6.47 -26.12
C VAL A 334 5.02 5.84 -24.88
N GLY A 335 3.93 5.12 -25.06
CA GLY A 335 3.33 4.26 -24.03
C GLY A 335 3.79 2.82 -24.22
N ILE A 336 4.18 2.16 -23.12
CA ILE A 336 4.60 0.76 -23.07
C ILE A 336 3.70 0.06 -22.07
N VAL A 337 2.91 -0.89 -22.52
CA VAL A 337 2.14 -1.78 -21.64
C VAL A 337 2.96 -3.03 -21.43
N GLY A 338 3.33 -3.31 -20.16
CA GLY A 338 4.14 -4.48 -19.82
C GLY A 338 4.63 -4.47 -18.37
N ASP A 339 5.20 -5.59 -17.96
CA ASP A 339 5.87 -5.73 -16.65
C ASP A 339 7.09 -4.80 -16.59
N ALA A 340 7.24 -4.06 -15.47
CA ALA A 340 8.32 -3.08 -15.35
C ALA A 340 9.71 -3.71 -15.36
N LYS A 341 9.88 -4.93 -14.81
CA LYS A 341 11.18 -5.63 -14.83
C LYS A 341 11.59 -5.99 -16.25
N LEU A 342 10.68 -6.62 -16.99
CA LEU A 342 10.93 -6.97 -18.40
C LEU A 342 11.11 -5.73 -19.27
N GLY A 343 10.31 -4.67 -19.02
CA GLY A 343 10.39 -3.43 -19.78
C GLY A 343 11.71 -2.68 -19.58
N LEU A 344 12.17 -2.55 -18.31
CA LEU A 344 13.44 -1.89 -17.98
C LEU A 344 14.64 -2.68 -18.50
N ALA A 345 14.64 -4.01 -18.37
CA ALA A 345 15.67 -4.88 -18.95
C ALA A 345 15.74 -4.76 -20.48
N ALA A 346 14.59 -4.74 -21.16
CA ALA A 346 14.53 -4.58 -22.61
C ALA A 346 15.03 -3.19 -23.06
N LEU A 347 14.64 -2.11 -22.35
CA LEU A 347 15.15 -0.76 -22.60
C LEU A 347 16.67 -0.71 -22.43
N ARG A 348 17.20 -1.35 -21.38
CA ARG A 348 18.65 -1.41 -21.14
C ARG A 348 19.39 -2.09 -22.29
N ALA A 349 18.89 -3.24 -22.75
CA ALA A 349 19.49 -3.99 -23.86
C ALA A 349 19.50 -3.18 -25.19
N GLU A 350 18.43 -2.47 -25.49
CA GLU A 350 18.34 -1.63 -26.71
C GLU A 350 19.27 -0.39 -26.63
N ILE A 351 19.52 0.14 -25.44
CA ILE A 351 20.37 1.33 -25.22
C ILE A 351 21.85 0.97 -25.26
N ASP A 352 22.28 -0.20 -24.78
CA ASP A 352 23.70 -0.64 -24.77
C ASP A 352 24.36 -0.59 -26.14
N GLY A 353 23.60 -0.79 -27.20
CA GLY A 353 24.08 -0.69 -28.57
C GLY A 353 24.09 0.73 -29.16
N ALA A 354 23.43 1.71 -28.53
CA ALA A 354 23.12 3.02 -29.12
C ALA A 354 23.64 4.24 -28.33
N ALA A 355 23.93 4.12 -27.05
CA ALA A 355 24.35 5.24 -26.19
C ALA A 355 25.86 5.28 -25.99
N GLY A 356 26.51 6.40 -26.32
CA GLY A 356 27.89 6.68 -25.93
C GLY A 356 27.99 6.87 -24.40
N LYS A 357 29.23 6.80 -23.86
CA LYS A 357 29.52 7.04 -22.44
C LYS A 357 29.07 8.47 -22.07
N ARG A 358 28.16 8.58 -21.11
CA ARG A 358 27.65 9.87 -20.61
C ARG A 358 28.58 10.47 -19.58
N SER A 359 28.61 11.80 -19.52
CA SER A 359 29.31 12.52 -18.45
C SER A 359 28.54 12.39 -17.15
N SER A 360 29.25 12.12 -16.04
CA SER A 360 28.61 12.00 -14.73
C SER A 360 27.95 13.30 -14.30
N LYS A 361 26.73 13.19 -13.77
CA LYS A 361 25.96 14.27 -13.15
C LYS A 361 26.11 14.29 -11.63
N GLU A 362 26.99 13.48 -11.05
CA GLU A 362 27.10 13.30 -9.61
C GLU A 362 27.27 14.62 -8.87
N LYS A 363 28.17 15.50 -9.35
CA LYS A 363 28.41 16.81 -8.70
C LYS A 363 27.16 17.69 -8.70
N GLU A 364 26.43 17.75 -9.82
CA GLU A 364 25.19 18.53 -9.94
C GLU A 364 24.12 17.98 -9.01
N LEU A 365 23.92 16.66 -9.02
CA LEU A 365 22.85 16.04 -8.27
C LEU A 365 23.11 16.04 -6.76
N ARG A 366 24.38 15.90 -6.32
CA ARG A 366 24.72 16.06 -4.92
C ARG A 366 24.46 17.49 -4.43
N ALA A 367 24.85 18.50 -5.20
CA ALA A 367 24.56 19.89 -4.84
C ALA A 367 23.04 20.17 -4.78
N LEU A 368 22.24 19.61 -5.69
CA LEU A 368 20.79 19.72 -5.64
C LEU A 368 20.19 19.02 -4.42
N LYS A 369 20.72 17.85 -4.03
CA LYS A 369 20.29 17.15 -2.81
C LYS A 369 20.60 17.96 -1.57
N GLU A 370 21.82 18.47 -1.45
CA GLU A 370 22.24 19.33 -0.32
C GLU A 370 21.35 20.57 -0.20
N GLU A 371 21.07 21.27 -1.31
CA GLU A 371 20.17 22.44 -1.31
C GLU A 371 18.76 22.09 -0.80
N VAL A 372 18.24 20.93 -1.19
CA VAL A 372 16.88 20.49 -0.76
C VAL A 372 16.92 19.98 0.68
N ASP A 373 17.97 19.31 1.10
CA ASP A 373 18.14 18.83 2.46
C ASP A 373 18.24 20.02 3.43
N ASP A 374 18.95 21.09 3.10
CA ASP A 374 19.00 22.34 3.88
C ASP A 374 17.59 22.91 4.08
N LEU A 375 16.80 23.04 3.00
CA LEU A 375 15.42 23.53 3.09
C LEU A 375 14.52 22.63 3.96
N LEU A 376 14.70 21.32 3.88
CA LEU A 376 13.96 20.37 4.71
C LEU A 376 14.38 20.48 6.17
N HIS A 377 15.66 20.70 6.45
CA HIS A 377 16.18 20.88 7.81
C HIS A 377 15.70 22.18 8.48
N GLU A 378 15.31 23.21 7.72
CA GLU A 378 14.68 24.42 8.27
C GLU A 378 13.28 24.14 8.86
N ILE A 379 12.64 23.04 8.49
CA ILE A 379 11.28 22.68 8.98
C ILE A 379 11.40 21.96 10.34
N GLN A 380 11.50 22.73 11.39
CA GLN A 380 11.63 22.22 12.78
C GLN A 380 10.31 22.28 13.54
N PRO A 381 10.04 21.34 14.47
CA PRO A 381 10.92 20.26 14.94
C PRO A 381 10.79 18.94 14.12
N GLN A 382 10.04 18.93 13.01
CA GLN A 382 9.76 17.71 12.23
C GLN A 382 11.04 17.04 11.76
N ALA A 383 11.99 17.81 11.21
CA ALA A 383 13.27 17.29 10.74
C ALA A 383 14.05 16.60 11.85
N ALA A 384 14.12 17.22 13.04
CA ALA A 384 14.84 16.66 14.17
C ALA A 384 14.21 15.36 14.69
N PHE A 385 12.89 15.29 14.80
CA PHE A 385 12.19 14.07 15.22
C PHE A 385 12.32 12.94 14.17
N ALA A 386 12.19 13.25 12.89
CA ALA A 386 12.38 12.26 11.82
C ALA A 386 13.83 11.77 11.77
N GLY A 387 14.81 12.64 11.99
CA GLY A 387 16.22 12.29 12.13
C GLY A 387 16.46 11.33 13.29
N ALA A 388 15.90 11.62 14.47
CA ALA A 388 15.97 10.74 15.64
C ALA A 388 15.41 9.33 15.37
N ILE A 389 14.29 9.24 14.62
CA ILE A 389 13.74 7.96 14.20
C ILE A 389 14.70 7.25 13.24
N ARG A 390 15.26 7.95 12.23
CA ARG A 390 16.17 7.34 11.26
C ARG A 390 17.45 6.80 11.91
N GLU A 391 18.03 7.55 12.85
CA GLU A 391 19.25 7.15 13.54
C GLU A 391 19.07 5.96 14.50
N ALA A 392 17.87 5.81 15.07
CA ALA A 392 17.55 4.66 15.92
C ALA A 392 17.20 3.41 15.13
N LEU A 393 16.65 3.56 13.93
CA LEU A 393 16.14 2.47 13.10
C LEU A 393 17.27 1.87 12.24
N PRO A 394 17.45 0.53 12.17
CA PRO A 394 18.37 -0.10 11.23
C PRO A 394 18.09 0.28 9.76
N ASP A 395 19.08 0.11 8.88
CA ASP A 395 18.95 0.45 7.45
C ASP A 395 17.80 -0.28 6.76
N ASP A 396 17.56 -1.53 7.14
CA ASP A 396 16.49 -2.40 6.66
C ASP A 396 15.19 -2.29 7.49
N GLY A 397 15.19 -1.43 8.51
CA GLY A 397 14.02 -1.18 9.35
C GLY A 397 12.89 -0.50 8.58
N ILE A 398 11.65 -0.79 8.94
CA ILE A 398 10.47 -0.38 8.19
C ILE A 398 9.73 0.74 8.91
N VAL A 399 9.42 1.81 8.17
CA VAL A 399 8.58 2.92 8.63
C VAL A 399 7.21 2.81 8.01
N VAL A 400 6.17 2.78 8.86
CA VAL A 400 4.80 2.99 8.42
C VAL A 400 4.40 4.41 8.78
N ASN A 401 4.16 5.22 7.76
CA ASN A 401 4.07 6.67 7.85
C ASN A 401 2.64 7.16 7.66
N GLU A 402 2.02 7.64 8.74
CA GLU A 402 0.66 8.20 8.72
C GLU A 402 0.66 9.73 8.52
N SER A 403 -0.54 10.28 8.27
CA SER A 403 -0.78 11.70 8.04
C SER A 403 -0.68 12.52 9.33
N THR A 404 0.54 12.86 9.73
CA THR A 404 0.87 13.81 10.80
C THR A 404 1.93 14.80 10.32
N GLN A 405 2.22 15.86 11.07
CA GLN A 405 3.19 16.88 10.62
C GLN A 405 4.58 16.28 10.37
N VAL A 406 5.04 15.38 11.27
CA VAL A 406 6.29 14.62 11.06
C VAL A 406 6.15 13.64 9.88
N GLY A 407 4.97 13.02 9.71
CA GLY A 407 4.69 12.13 8.59
C GLY A 407 4.68 12.83 7.23
N TYR A 408 4.14 14.05 7.14
CA TYR A 408 4.22 14.86 5.91
C TYR A 408 5.66 15.18 5.56
N TRP A 409 6.47 15.61 6.54
CA TRP A 409 7.90 15.83 6.35
C TRP A 409 8.61 14.55 5.91
N SER A 410 8.33 13.44 6.58
CA SER A 410 8.94 12.13 6.29
C SER A 410 8.64 11.64 4.88
N SER A 411 7.49 11.98 4.31
CA SER A 411 7.14 11.62 2.92
C SER A 411 8.12 12.19 1.88
N ALA A 412 8.80 13.30 2.19
CA ALA A 412 9.81 13.91 1.34
C ALA A 412 11.23 13.70 1.86
N GLY A 413 11.47 13.91 3.16
CA GLY A 413 12.80 14.05 3.75
C GLY A 413 13.35 12.83 4.48
N PHE A 414 12.51 11.83 4.86
CA PHE A 414 13.01 10.66 5.60
C PHE A 414 13.91 9.79 4.71
N PRO A 415 15.18 9.52 5.09
CA PRO A 415 16.07 8.68 4.28
C PRO A 415 15.62 7.22 4.22
N VAL A 416 15.50 6.67 3.01
CA VAL A 416 15.09 5.28 2.74
C VAL A 416 16.20 4.57 1.97
N TYR A 417 16.66 3.44 2.49
CA TYR A 417 17.86 2.78 1.96
C TYR A 417 17.55 1.45 1.25
N GLU A 418 16.45 0.80 1.60
CA GLU A 418 16.06 -0.51 1.09
C GLU A 418 14.65 -0.47 0.47
N PRO A 419 14.37 -1.34 -0.52
CA PRO A 419 13.04 -1.48 -1.07
C PRO A 419 12.01 -1.93 -0.02
N ARG A 420 10.77 -1.42 -0.13
CA ARG A 420 9.62 -1.78 0.73
C ARG A 420 9.75 -1.39 2.21
N THR A 421 10.69 -0.49 2.56
CA THR A 421 10.91 -0.07 3.96
C THR A 421 10.25 1.27 4.31
N PHE A 422 9.50 1.89 3.38
CA PHE A 422 8.70 3.10 3.64
C PHE A 422 7.28 2.93 3.10
N ILE A 423 6.29 2.89 4.01
CA ILE A 423 4.90 2.55 3.70
C ILE A 423 3.97 3.69 4.11
N GLY A 424 3.28 4.32 3.17
CA GLY A 424 2.32 5.39 3.40
C GLY A 424 0.92 5.06 2.86
N SER A 425 -0.11 5.83 3.24
CA SER A 425 -1.52 5.61 2.90
C SER A 425 -1.91 5.85 1.44
N GLY A 426 -0.95 6.26 0.60
CA GLY A 426 -1.24 6.60 -0.78
C GLY A 426 -2.17 7.81 -0.92
N TYR A 427 -2.98 7.86 -1.98
CA TYR A 427 -3.87 8.98 -2.23
C TYR A 427 -5.16 8.95 -1.37
N GLN A 428 -5.46 7.86 -0.69
CA GLN A 428 -6.62 7.81 0.21
C GLN A 428 -6.42 8.70 1.44
N GLY A 429 -5.16 8.80 1.95
CA GLY A 429 -4.86 9.65 3.08
C GLY A 429 -5.69 9.32 4.32
N THR A 430 -6.01 8.05 4.52
CA THR A 430 -6.95 7.55 5.52
C THR A 430 -6.36 7.70 6.93
N LEU A 431 -7.10 8.32 7.85
CA LEU A 431 -6.77 8.30 9.27
C LEU A 431 -6.95 6.88 9.85
N GLY A 432 -6.09 6.50 10.78
CA GLY A 432 -6.08 5.16 11.37
C GLY A 432 -5.30 4.13 10.57
N PHE A 433 -4.72 4.51 9.43
CA PHE A 433 -3.90 3.65 8.60
C PHE A 433 -2.64 3.15 9.32
N GLY A 434 -1.90 4.06 10.00
CA GLY A 434 -0.51 3.86 10.41
C GLY A 434 -0.30 2.64 11.30
N TYR A 435 -0.92 2.65 12.49
CA TYR A 435 -0.69 1.61 13.48
C TYR A 435 -1.15 0.22 13.03
N ALA A 436 -2.39 0.09 12.56
CA ALA A 436 -2.92 -1.20 12.14
C ALA A 436 -2.13 -1.79 10.95
N THR A 437 -1.72 -0.96 9.98
CA THR A 437 -0.86 -1.41 8.88
C THR A 437 0.50 -1.89 9.39
N ALA A 438 1.10 -1.20 10.37
CA ALA A 438 2.38 -1.59 10.96
C ALA A 438 2.33 -2.96 11.64
N LEU A 439 1.18 -3.33 12.24
CA LEU A 439 1.00 -4.68 12.80
C LEU A 439 1.12 -5.75 11.71
N GLY A 440 0.47 -5.54 10.56
CA GLY A 440 0.57 -6.46 9.44
C GLY A 440 1.97 -6.53 8.83
N VAL A 441 2.66 -5.39 8.76
CA VAL A 441 4.08 -5.32 8.35
C VAL A 441 4.95 -6.17 9.27
N GLN A 442 4.81 -6.00 10.59
CA GLN A 442 5.62 -6.74 11.56
C GLN A 442 5.33 -8.26 11.54
N VAL A 443 4.07 -8.65 11.33
CA VAL A 443 3.72 -10.07 11.14
C VAL A 443 4.41 -10.64 9.89
N GLY A 444 4.47 -9.87 8.81
CA GLY A 444 5.11 -10.30 7.56
C GLY A 444 6.65 -10.26 7.60
N MET A 445 7.21 -9.43 8.47
CA MET A 445 8.67 -9.18 8.56
C MET A 445 9.14 -9.26 10.02
N PRO A 446 9.01 -10.44 10.66
CA PRO A 446 9.22 -10.59 12.11
C PRO A 446 10.65 -10.26 12.57
N GLU A 447 11.64 -10.41 11.70
CA GLU A 447 13.05 -10.16 12.01
C GLU A 447 13.46 -8.68 11.87
N ARG A 448 12.62 -7.85 11.20
CA ARG A 448 12.89 -6.44 11.00
C ARG A 448 12.28 -5.58 12.09
N LYS A 449 12.91 -4.46 12.41
CA LYS A 449 12.33 -3.46 13.30
C LYS A 449 11.30 -2.62 12.54
N VAL A 450 10.10 -2.50 13.11
CA VAL A 450 9.01 -1.73 12.51
C VAL A 450 8.63 -0.58 13.44
N VAL A 451 8.61 0.63 12.90
CA VAL A 451 8.12 1.83 13.59
C VAL A 451 6.92 2.40 12.85
N SER A 452 5.90 2.76 13.59
CA SER A 452 4.71 3.46 13.09
C SER A 452 4.75 4.91 13.53
N ILE A 453 4.78 5.85 12.58
CA ILE A 453 4.69 7.29 12.82
C ILE A 453 3.22 7.68 12.74
N ASN A 454 2.65 8.14 13.86
CA ASN A 454 1.24 8.46 13.97
C ASN A 454 1.04 9.86 14.55
N GLY A 455 -0.06 10.52 14.18
CA GLY A 455 -0.66 11.60 14.94
C GLY A 455 -1.72 11.05 15.88
N ASP A 456 -1.96 11.74 16.99
CA ASP A 456 -2.98 11.36 17.98
C ASP A 456 -4.37 11.14 17.37
N GLY A 457 -4.78 12.01 16.43
CA GLY A 457 -6.07 11.92 15.75
C GLY A 457 -6.23 10.67 14.89
N GLY A 458 -5.17 10.23 14.19
CA GLY A 458 -5.18 8.98 13.41
C GLY A 458 -5.01 7.76 14.30
N PHE A 459 -4.08 7.82 15.25
CA PHE A 459 -3.80 6.72 16.16
C PHE A 459 -5.04 6.27 16.94
N GLY A 460 -5.89 7.22 17.35
CA GLY A 460 -7.14 6.96 18.08
C GLY A 460 -8.11 5.99 17.38
N TYR A 461 -7.99 5.78 16.07
CA TYR A 461 -8.89 4.88 15.31
C TYR A 461 -8.64 3.40 15.59
N ASN A 462 -7.40 3.00 15.95
CA ASN A 462 -7.01 1.59 16.08
C ASN A 462 -6.30 1.27 17.41
N ILE A 463 -6.52 2.08 18.44
CA ILE A 463 -5.89 1.89 19.77
C ILE A 463 -6.30 0.57 20.43
N GLN A 464 -7.50 0.04 20.15
CA GLN A 464 -7.97 -1.24 20.66
C GLN A 464 -7.09 -2.42 20.22
N GLU A 465 -6.30 -2.25 19.16
CA GLU A 465 -5.42 -3.30 18.65
C GLU A 465 -4.17 -3.53 19.51
N PHE A 466 -3.99 -2.77 20.60
CA PHE A 466 -3.05 -3.12 21.66
C PHE A 466 -3.39 -4.49 22.28
N SER A 467 -4.67 -4.86 22.32
CA SER A 467 -5.10 -6.22 22.67
C SER A 467 -4.57 -7.26 21.68
N THR A 468 -4.66 -6.99 20.37
CA THR A 468 -4.13 -7.85 19.30
C THR A 468 -2.62 -8.02 19.41
N VAL A 469 -1.92 -6.91 19.60
CA VAL A 469 -0.45 -6.89 19.81
C VAL A 469 -0.04 -7.78 20.97
N LYS A 470 -0.73 -7.66 22.09
CA LYS A 470 -0.44 -8.45 23.29
C LYS A 470 -0.78 -9.94 23.11
N ALA A 471 -1.92 -10.23 22.47
CA ALA A 471 -2.37 -11.61 22.23
C ALA A 471 -1.42 -12.38 21.29
N HIS A 472 -0.85 -11.70 20.30
CA HIS A 472 -0.04 -12.32 19.24
C HIS A 472 1.46 -12.03 19.32
N GLY A 473 1.92 -11.23 20.27
CA GLY A 473 3.34 -10.89 20.43
C GLY A 473 3.90 -10.11 19.24
N ILE A 474 3.18 -9.10 18.74
CA ILE A 474 3.58 -8.31 17.55
C ILE A 474 4.46 -7.14 18.01
N ASN A 475 5.76 -7.15 17.72
CA ASN A 475 6.77 -6.26 18.26
C ASN A 475 6.91 -4.91 17.53
N VAL A 476 5.78 -4.22 17.29
CA VAL A 476 5.76 -2.87 16.68
C VAL A 476 6.05 -1.79 17.72
N VAL A 477 6.84 -0.78 17.35
CA VAL A 477 6.99 0.45 18.12
C VAL A 477 6.10 1.54 17.52
N ALA A 478 5.09 1.97 18.27
CA ALA A 478 4.22 3.08 17.89
C ALA A 478 4.78 4.40 18.45
N VAL A 479 5.07 5.37 17.57
CA VAL A 479 5.39 6.75 17.95
C VAL A 479 4.16 7.61 17.69
N VAL A 480 3.65 8.27 18.74
CA VAL A 480 2.44 9.11 18.67
C VAL A 480 2.80 10.56 18.94
N PHE A 481 2.77 11.37 17.88
CA PHE A 481 2.91 12.82 17.98
C PHE A 481 1.56 13.41 18.37
N ASP A 482 1.46 13.90 19.61
CA ASP A 482 0.24 14.38 20.22
C ASP A 482 0.23 15.92 20.26
N ASP A 483 -0.56 16.54 19.38
CA ASP A 483 -0.82 17.98 19.36
C ASP A 483 -2.24 18.35 19.87
N GLY A 484 -3.00 17.38 20.35
CA GLY A 484 -4.37 17.51 20.86
C GLY A 484 -5.35 17.98 19.79
N ALA A 485 -5.09 17.66 18.51
CA ALA A 485 -5.92 18.16 17.41
C ALA A 485 -5.85 17.29 16.14
N PHE A 486 -6.87 17.44 15.29
CA PHE A 486 -6.69 17.17 13.86
C PHE A 486 -5.91 18.35 13.24
N GLY A 487 -4.59 18.40 13.51
CA GLY A 487 -3.75 19.58 13.36
C GLY A 487 -3.78 20.23 11.97
N ASN A 488 -3.76 19.45 10.88
CA ASN A 488 -3.85 20.00 9.52
C ASN A 488 -5.23 20.60 9.22
N VAL A 489 -6.31 19.96 9.69
CA VAL A 489 -7.69 20.46 9.55
C VAL A 489 -7.85 21.76 10.34
N LYS A 490 -7.39 21.79 11.59
CA LYS A 490 -7.43 22.97 12.46
C LYS A 490 -6.71 24.16 11.83
N ARG A 491 -5.50 23.93 11.28
CA ARG A 491 -4.74 24.96 10.56
C ARG A 491 -5.48 25.51 9.34
N ILE A 492 -6.09 24.65 8.53
CA ILE A 492 -6.89 25.09 7.38
C ILE A 492 -8.08 25.95 7.86
N GLN A 493 -8.76 25.53 8.92
CA GLN A 493 -9.86 26.31 9.51
C GLN A 493 -9.37 27.68 9.98
N GLN A 494 -8.24 27.75 10.67
CA GLN A 494 -7.65 29.00 11.13
C GLN A 494 -7.28 29.95 9.98
N GLN A 495 -6.60 29.43 8.96
CA GLN A 495 -6.07 30.24 7.86
C GLN A 495 -7.12 30.65 6.83
N SER A 496 -8.07 29.75 6.51
CA SER A 496 -9.03 29.96 5.44
C SER A 496 -10.39 30.51 5.91
N PHE A 497 -10.69 30.41 7.22
CA PHE A 497 -12.01 30.75 7.76
C PHE A 497 -11.92 31.73 8.93
N ASN A 498 -11.00 32.69 8.89
CA ASN A 498 -10.85 33.79 9.87
C ASN A 498 -10.70 33.28 11.32
N GLY A 499 -9.94 32.24 11.55
CA GLY A 499 -9.71 31.68 12.88
C GLY A 499 -10.86 30.85 13.46
N ARG A 500 -11.95 30.64 12.70
CA ARG A 500 -13.08 29.83 13.16
C ARG A 500 -12.77 28.35 13.09
N THR A 501 -12.53 27.75 14.24
CA THR A 501 -12.26 26.31 14.38
C THR A 501 -13.45 25.59 14.99
N ILE A 502 -13.77 24.39 14.48
CA ILE A 502 -14.83 23.53 15.00
C ILE A 502 -14.45 22.07 14.83
N ALA A 503 -14.73 21.24 15.85
CA ALA A 503 -14.54 19.78 15.84
C ALA A 503 -13.10 19.32 15.50
N SER A 504 -12.09 20.18 15.70
CA SER A 504 -10.69 19.89 15.37
C SER A 504 -9.76 19.82 16.58
N THR A 505 -10.29 20.01 17.80
CA THR A 505 -9.56 19.81 19.06
C THR A 505 -9.93 18.45 19.64
N LEU A 506 -8.92 17.72 20.11
CA LEU A 506 -9.06 16.37 20.67
C LEU A 506 -8.80 16.38 22.18
N VAL A 507 -9.39 15.42 22.88
CA VAL A 507 -9.08 15.09 24.28
C VAL A 507 -8.52 13.68 24.29
N ASN A 508 -7.23 13.58 24.53
CA ASN A 508 -6.50 12.32 24.49
C ASN A 508 -6.33 11.71 25.89
N PRO A 509 -6.16 10.38 25.98
CA PRO A 509 -5.76 9.74 27.23
C PRO A 509 -4.28 10.06 27.55
N ASP A 510 -3.85 9.73 28.75
CA ASP A 510 -2.44 9.54 29.06
C ASP A 510 -1.95 8.29 28.29
N TRP A 511 -1.25 8.51 27.18
CA TRP A 511 -0.84 7.45 26.26
C TRP A 511 0.09 6.42 26.93
N VAL A 512 0.91 6.83 27.89
CA VAL A 512 1.80 5.93 28.65
C VAL A 512 0.96 4.96 29.48
N LYS A 513 0.05 5.48 30.31
CA LYS A 513 -0.85 4.65 31.12
C LYS A 513 -1.79 3.81 30.26
N PHE A 514 -2.20 4.34 29.12
CA PHE A 514 -3.01 3.61 28.15
C PHE A 514 -2.28 2.34 27.69
N ALA A 515 -1.02 2.43 27.23
CA ALA A 515 -0.23 1.29 26.80
C ALA A 515 0.00 0.29 27.95
N GLU A 516 0.35 0.79 29.14
CA GLU A 516 0.55 0.00 30.34
C GLU A 516 -0.70 -0.78 30.74
N SER A 517 -1.90 -0.23 30.52
CA SER A 517 -3.16 -0.92 30.83
C SER A 517 -3.38 -2.19 30.00
N PHE A 518 -2.71 -2.30 28.83
CA PHE A 518 -2.66 -3.51 28.00
C PHE A 518 -1.43 -4.39 28.28
N GLY A 519 -0.57 -3.99 29.24
CA GLY A 519 0.70 -4.66 29.49
C GLY A 519 1.73 -4.48 28.37
N VAL A 520 1.66 -3.35 27.66
CA VAL A 520 2.62 -2.89 26.64
C VAL A 520 3.45 -1.75 27.24
N ALA A 521 4.74 -1.71 26.94
CA ALA A 521 5.62 -0.64 27.43
C ALA A 521 5.15 0.74 26.93
N GLY A 522 4.92 1.67 27.86
CA GLY A 522 4.61 3.06 27.59
C GLY A 522 5.82 3.95 27.92
N MET A 523 6.24 4.81 27.00
CA MET A 523 7.35 5.73 27.17
C MET A 523 6.93 7.14 26.81
N LEU A 524 7.57 8.15 27.43
CA LEU A 524 7.35 9.57 27.14
C LEU A 524 8.66 10.15 26.59
N ALA A 525 8.59 10.83 25.46
CA ALA A 525 9.73 11.56 24.88
C ALA A 525 9.28 12.98 24.50
N LYS A 526 9.96 14.00 25.01
CA LYS A 526 9.63 15.41 24.78
C LYS A 526 10.58 16.08 23.78
N THR A 527 11.72 15.46 23.54
CA THR A 527 12.77 15.97 22.65
C THR A 527 13.18 14.90 21.65
N PRO A 528 13.81 15.27 20.51
CA PRO A 528 14.36 14.30 19.57
C PRO A 528 15.35 13.31 20.21
N ASP A 529 16.22 13.78 21.11
CA ASP A 529 17.20 12.93 21.81
C ASP A 529 16.52 11.90 22.72
N GLU A 530 15.49 12.33 23.47
CA GLU A 530 14.67 11.42 24.28
C GLU A 530 13.94 10.40 23.41
N LEU A 531 13.41 10.82 22.24
CA LEU A 531 12.77 9.91 21.29
C LEU A 531 13.77 8.88 20.76
N GLN A 532 14.98 9.30 20.40
CA GLN A 532 16.03 8.39 19.94
C GLN A 532 16.39 7.36 21.01
N GLY A 533 16.54 7.80 22.26
CA GLY A 533 16.81 6.93 23.41
C GLY A 533 15.70 5.90 23.63
N ALA A 534 14.45 6.37 23.66
CA ALA A 534 13.28 5.50 23.84
C ALA A 534 13.12 4.48 22.70
N LEU A 535 13.38 4.87 21.44
CA LEU A 535 13.38 3.96 20.30
C LEU A 535 14.44 2.87 20.42
N LYS A 536 15.68 3.24 20.79
CA LYS A 536 16.77 2.27 20.99
C LYS A 536 16.42 1.26 22.10
N GLU A 537 15.84 1.73 23.20
CA GLU A 537 15.36 0.87 24.30
C GLU A 537 14.24 -0.07 23.83
N ALA A 538 13.22 0.48 23.14
CA ALA A 538 12.11 -0.31 22.62
C ALA A 538 12.59 -1.38 21.61
N PHE A 539 13.50 -1.05 20.70
CA PHE A 539 14.03 -2.03 19.74
C PHE A 539 14.90 -3.10 20.41
N ALA A 540 15.66 -2.73 21.47
CA ALA A 540 16.46 -3.67 22.22
C ALA A 540 15.61 -4.66 23.04
N SER A 541 14.46 -4.23 23.56
CA SER A 541 13.54 -5.10 24.31
C SER A 541 12.90 -6.18 23.46
N ASN A 542 12.87 -6.00 22.14
CA ASN A 542 12.17 -6.85 21.17
C ASN A 542 10.72 -7.17 21.58
N ALA A 543 10.03 -6.15 22.10
CA ALA A 543 8.65 -6.20 22.57
C ALA A 543 7.88 -4.98 22.01
N PRO A 544 6.54 -5.05 21.97
CA PRO A 544 5.74 -3.91 21.55
C PRO A 544 5.91 -2.74 22.51
N ALA A 545 5.94 -1.52 21.98
CA ALA A 545 6.03 -0.30 22.76
C ALA A 545 5.22 0.84 22.15
N LEU A 546 4.78 1.77 22.99
CA LEU A 546 4.25 3.06 22.61
C LEU A 546 5.16 4.16 23.16
N ILE A 547 5.56 5.08 22.28
CA ILE A 547 6.30 6.28 22.67
C ILE A 547 5.40 7.48 22.39
N ALA A 548 4.95 8.13 23.46
CA ALA A 548 4.18 9.36 23.40
C ALA A 548 5.13 10.56 23.23
N VAL A 549 4.86 11.39 22.23
CA VAL A 549 5.62 12.60 21.94
C VAL A 549 4.68 13.79 21.98
N PRO A 550 4.49 14.44 23.14
CA PRO A 550 3.67 15.63 23.21
C PRO A 550 4.34 16.78 22.45
N VAL A 551 3.61 17.34 21.52
CA VAL A 551 4.09 18.42 20.66
C VAL A 551 3.07 19.56 20.61
N GLY A 552 3.53 20.75 20.27
CA GLY A 552 2.65 21.88 19.97
C GLY A 552 2.28 21.94 18.49
N GLU A 553 1.72 23.08 18.09
CA GLU A 553 1.50 23.37 16.68
C GLU A 553 2.83 23.42 15.93
N MET A 554 2.95 22.61 14.89
CA MET A 554 4.16 22.53 14.07
C MET A 554 4.03 23.35 12.78
N PRO A 555 5.10 23.92 12.22
CA PRO A 555 5.05 24.62 10.94
C PRO A 555 4.64 23.69 9.79
N SER A 556 4.08 24.31 8.73
CA SER A 556 3.66 23.58 7.54
C SER A 556 4.79 23.50 6.52
N MET A 557 4.99 22.32 5.92
CA MET A 557 5.94 22.14 4.83
C MET A 557 5.31 22.25 3.42
N TRP A 558 4.02 22.50 3.33
CA TRP A 558 3.31 22.46 2.04
C TRP A 558 3.82 23.46 1.01
N HIS A 559 4.45 24.56 1.44
CA HIS A 559 5.08 25.54 0.55
C HIS A 559 6.27 24.95 -0.24
N LEU A 560 6.95 23.92 0.28
CA LEU A 560 8.02 23.21 -0.42
C LEU A 560 7.46 22.20 -1.45
N MET A 561 6.30 21.63 -1.17
CA MET A 561 5.70 20.58 -2.00
C MET A 561 4.81 21.11 -3.13
N ARG A 562 4.26 22.31 -2.96
CA ARG A 562 3.41 22.98 -3.95
C ARG A 562 4.02 24.34 -4.23
N PRO A 563 4.74 24.50 -5.34
CA PRO A 563 5.27 25.80 -5.70
C PRO A 563 4.13 26.82 -5.74
N GLN A 564 4.36 27.97 -5.15
CA GLN A 564 3.41 29.09 -5.27
C GLN A 564 3.29 29.41 -6.78
N PRO A 565 2.07 29.66 -7.31
CA PRO A 565 1.95 30.17 -8.66
C PRO A 565 2.86 31.38 -8.79
N ALA A 566 3.68 31.42 -9.84
CA ALA A 566 4.53 32.58 -10.10
C ALA A 566 3.68 33.84 -9.93
N ARG A 567 4.11 34.74 -9.04
CA ARG A 567 3.43 36.04 -8.91
C ARG A 567 3.43 36.68 -10.28
N ARG A 568 2.25 36.76 -10.89
CA ARG A 568 2.03 37.47 -12.18
C ARG A 568 2.30 38.95 -12.00
#